data_4e2f1467e36cab759850f9805fcec503
#
_entry.id   4e2f1467e36cab759850f9805fcec503
#
_cell.length_a   1.000
_cell.length_b   1.000
_cell.length_c   1.000
_cell.angle_alpha   90.00
_cell.angle_beta   90.00
_cell.angle_gamma   90.00
#
_symmetry.space_group_name_H-M   'P 1'
#
loop_
_entity.id
_entity.type
_entity.pdbx_description
1 polymer ?
#
loop_
_entity_poly.entity_id
_entity_poly.type
_entity_poly.pdbx_seq_one_letter_code
_entity_poly.pdbx_strand_id
1 'polypeptide(L)'
;MSLITELPAIFDSFSDARRQGFLAVMALKERQIPLVGTYCTFMPQEVAMAAGAVVVSLCSTSDETIEEAEKDLPRNLCPLIKSSYGFGKTDKCPYFYFSDLVVGETTCDGKKKMYEYMAEFKPVHVMQLPNRADDEASRTLWRSEIVRFKELLEQQFGNPISEQALREAIVLKNRERRALADFYRLGQLNPPALSGTDILKVVYGATFRFDKEQLISELQEMTRRIKAEYAEGKRLDARPRILITGCPIGGAADKVVRLIEEHGGWVVGYENCTGAKATEQCVNEEGDLFDALTDKYLAIGCSCISPNHQRMKLLSQMVEEYQADGVIDVILQACHTYAVESLAIKRHVRERHGIPYMAVETDYSSADKGQLATRLAAFIEML
;
A
#
# COMPACT_ATOMS: atom_id res chain seq x y z
N MET A 1 27.15 4.70 -17.50
CA MET A 1 26.27 5.70 -16.92
C MET A 1 25.90 5.31 -15.50
N SER A 2 25.76 6.25 -14.58
CA SER A 2 25.47 5.95 -13.16
C SER A 2 24.00 5.61 -12.98
N LEU A 3 23.67 4.56 -12.21
CA LEU A 3 22.29 4.19 -11.94
C LEU A 3 21.52 5.32 -11.24
N ILE A 4 22.15 6.02 -10.28
CA ILE A 4 21.53 7.16 -9.58
C ILE A 4 21.14 8.29 -10.55
N THR A 5 21.94 8.56 -11.58
CA THR A 5 21.61 9.57 -12.59
C THR A 5 20.63 9.05 -13.65
N GLU A 6 20.56 7.74 -13.85
CA GLU A 6 19.64 7.08 -14.80
C GLU A 6 18.30 6.70 -14.16
N LEU A 7 18.19 6.76 -12.83
CA LEU A 7 16.99 6.35 -12.09
C LEU A 7 15.69 6.94 -12.64
N PRO A 8 15.61 8.22 -13.06
CA PRO A 8 14.39 8.75 -13.66
C PRO A 8 13.91 7.92 -14.85
N ALA A 9 14.83 7.53 -15.76
CA ALA A 9 14.49 6.73 -16.94
C ALA A 9 14.16 5.27 -16.59
N ILE A 10 14.86 4.68 -15.62
CA ILE A 10 14.56 3.33 -15.10
C ILE A 10 13.20 3.31 -14.40
N PHE A 11 12.90 4.34 -13.61
CA PHE A 11 11.64 4.45 -12.90
C PHE A 11 10.45 4.76 -13.80
N ASP A 12 10.67 5.30 -14.99
CA ASP A 12 9.62 5.42 -16.00
C ASP A 12 9.06 4.05 -16.38
N SER A 13 9.90 2.99 -16.37
CA SER A 13 9.43 1.62 -16.56
C SER A 13 8.48 1.15 -15.45
N PHE A 14 8.66 1.61 -14.21
CA PHE A 14 7.73 1.34 -13.11
C PHE A 14 6.50 2.24 -13.17
N SER A 15 6.62 3.48 -13.64
CA SER A 15 5.46 4.35 -13.93
C SER A 15 4.57 3.77 -15.01
N ASP A 16 5.17 3.20 -16.06
CA ASP A 16 4.49 2.48 -17.12
C ASP A 16 3.99 1.09 -16.70
N ALA A 17 4.41 0.57 -15.53
CA ALA A 17 4.04 -0.77 -15.06
C ALA A 17 2.52 -0.95 -14.97
N ARG A 18 1.76 0.12 -14.66
CA ARG A 18 0.30 0.09 -14.69
C ARG A 18 -0.23 -0.17 -16.11
N ARG A 19 0.33 0.46 -17.12
CA ARG A 19 -0.06 0.27 -18.53
C ARG A 19 0.41 -1.08 -19.05
N GLN A 20 1.64 -1.46 -18.77
CA GLN A 20 2.19 -2.77 -19.15
C GLN A 20 1.50 -3.92 -18.41
N GLY A 21 1.12 -3.68 -17.14
CA GLY A 21 0.35 -4.61 -16.33
C GLY A 21 -1.00 -4.97 -16.95
N PHE A 22 -1.62 -4.05 -17.70
CA PHE A 22 -2.84 -4.37 -18.46
C PHE A 22 -2.58 -5.44 -19.52
N LEU A 23 -1.52 -5.31 -20.30
CA LEU A 23 -1.14 -6.31 -21.31
C LEU A 23 -0.79 -7.66 -20.63
N ALA A 24 -0.11 -7.60 -19.49
CA ALA A 24 0.18 -8.79 -18.71
C ALA A 24 -1.08 -9.49 -18.21
N VAL A 25 -2.08 -8.73 -17.72
CA VAL A 25 -3.38 -9.30 -17.31
C VAL A 25 -4.10 -9.96 -18.49
N MET A 26 -4.11 -9.36 -19.67
CA MET A 26 -4.68 -10.00 -20.86
C MET A 26 -3.99 -11.33 -21.16
N ALA A 27 -2.66 -11.37 -21.14
CA ALA A 27 -1.89 -12.59 -21.36
C ALA A 27 -2.16 -13.67 -20.29
N LEU A 28 -2.40 -13.26 -19.02
CA LEU A 28 -2.82 -14.19 -17.97
C LEU A 28 -4.20 -14.79 -18.26
N LYS A 29 -5.15 -13.98 -18.75
CA LYS A 29 -6.48 -14.45 -19.10
C LYS A 29 -6.49 -15.38 -20.31
N GLU A 30 -5.67 -15.12 -21.33
CA GLU A 30 -5.47 -16.04 -22.45
C GLU A 30 -4.96 -17.43 -21.98
N ARG A 31 -4.15 -17.45 -20.92
CA ARG A 31 -3.65 -18.68 -20.29
C ARG A 31 -4.61 -19.26 -19.23
N GLN A 32 -5.79 -18.70 -19.07
CA GLN A 32 -6.81 -19.10 -18.09
C GLN A 32 -6.30 -19.06 -16.64
N ILE A 33 -5.37 -18.15 -16.32
CA ILE A 33 -4.88 -17.96 -14.96
C ILE A 33 -5.89 -17.09 -14.21
N PRO A 34 -6.40 -17.54 -13.03
CA PRO A 34 -7.34 -16.75 -12.24
C PRO A 34 -6.73 -15.44 -11.74
N LEU A 35 -7.53 -14.36 -11.72
CA LEU A 35 -7.14 -13.06 -11.21
C LEU A 35 -8.00 -12.69 -10.00
N VAL A 36 -7.38 -12.46 -8.85
CA VAL A 36 -8.01 -12.01 -7.62
C VAL A 36 -7.69 -10.53 -7.39
N GLY A 37 -8.71 -9.69 -7.44
CA GLY A 37 -8.59 -8.28 -7.13
C GLY A 37 -8.75 -7.99 -5.63
N THR A 38 -7.92 -7.12 -5.06
CA THR A 38 -7.99 -6.76 -3.64
C THR A 38 -7.94 -5.25 -3.42
N TYR A 39 -8.57 -4.77 -2.33
CA TYR A 39 -8.64 -3.36 -1.99
C TYR A 39 -7.82 -2.95 -0.78
N CYS A 40 -7.39 -3.89 0.05
CA CYS A 40 -6.62 -3.62 1.25
C CYS A 40 -5.43 -4.55 1.41
N THR A 41 -4.71 -4.37 2.52
CA THR A 41 -3.50 -5.13 2.84
C THR A 41 -3.75 -6.33 3.75
N PHE A 42 -4.99 -6.56 4.20
CA PHE A 42 -5.31 -7.64 5.15
C PHE A 42 -5.57 -8.98 4.48
N MET A 43 -6.02 -9.02 3.22
CA MET A 43 -6.20 -10.30 2.51
C MET A 43 -4.86 -11.03 2.38
N PRO A 44 -4.75 -12.28 2.87
CA PRO A 44 -3.54 -13.09 2.70
C PRO A 44 -3.35 -13.48 1.24
N GLN A 45 -2.51 -12.75 0.53
CA GLN A 45 -2.25 -12.98 -0.90
C GLN A 45 -1.67 -14.37 -1.16
N GLU A 46 -0.96 -14.94 -0.20
CA GLU A 46 -0.37 -16.27 -0.24
C GLU A 46 -1.42 -17.36 -0.48
N VAL A 47 -2.61 -17.21 0.08
CA VAL A 47 -3.71 -18.18 -0.11
C VAL A 47 -4.20 -18.16 -1.57
N ALA A 48 -4.35 -16.96 -2.15
CA ALA A 48 -4.71 -16.83 -3.56
C ALA A 48 -3.60 -17.33 -4.50
N MET A 49 -2.32 -17.04 -4.18
CA MET A 49 -1.16 -17.54 -4.92
C MET A 49 -1.09 -19.07 -4.87
N ALA A 50 -1.36 -19.69 -3.72
CA ALA A 50 -1.39 -21.14 -3.55
C ALA A 50 -2.53 -21.81 -4.36
N ALA A 51 -3.61 -21.09 -4.63
CA ALA A 51 -4.67 -21.52 -5.55
C ALA A 51 -4.30 -21.37 -7.05
N GLY A 52 -3.10 -20.88 -7.35
CA GLY A 52 -2.66 -20.59 -8.72
C GLY A 52 -3.18 -19.26 -9.27
N ALA A 53 -3.74 -18.41 -8.43
CA ALA A 53 -4.25 -17.10 -8.85
C ALA A 53 -3.17 -16.01 -8.76
N VAL A 54 -3.30 -15.02 -9.63
CA VAL A 54 -2.54 -13.77 -9.56
C VAL A 54 -3.35 -12.74 -8.78
N VAL A 55 -2.70 -11.99 -7.90
CA VAL A 55 -3.34 -10.95 -7.10
C VAL A 55 -3.00 -9.56 -7.66
N VAL A 56 -4.02 -8.70 -7.76
CA VAL A 56 -3.87 -7.31 -8.21
C VAL A 56 -4.57 -6.34 -7.27
N SER A 57 -3.93 -5.18 -7.03
CA SER A 57 -4.55 -4.09 -6.27
C SER A 57 -5.57 -3.34 -7.12
N LEU A 58 -6.76 -3.11 -6.57
CA LEU A 58 -7.87 -2.42 -7.23
C LEU A 58 -8.10 -0.99 -6.70
N CYS A 59 -7.30 -0.53 -5.73
CA CYS A 59 -7.43 0.83 -5.20
C CYS A 59 -7.21 1.87 -6.29
N SER A 60 -8.28 2.54 -6.69
CA SER A 60 -8.22 3.62 -7.66
C SER A 60 -7.91 4.94 -6.98
N THR A 61 -7.12 5.79 -7.65
CA THR A 61 -6.56 7.03 -7.08
C THR A 61 -6.75 8.22 -8.03
N SER A 62 -7.86 8.24 -8.75
CA SER A 62 -8.22 9.28 -9.72
C SER A 62 -9.64 9.79 -9.47
N ASP A 63 -9.90 11.03 -9.78
CA ASP A 63 -11.23 11.65 -9.69
C ASP A 63 -12.12 11.39 -10.92
N GLU A 64 -11.57 10.78 -11.98
CA GLU A 64 -12.23 10.58 -13.28
C GLU A 64 -13.63 9.95 -13.20
N THR A 65 -13.86 9.03 -12.25
CA THR A 65 -15.12 8.27 -12.15
C THR A 65 -15.94 8.63 -10.92
N ILE A 66 -15.55 9.66 -10.17
CA ILE A 66 -16.25 10.07 -8.93
C ILE A 66 -17.69 10.50 -9.22
N GLU A 67 -17.93 11.26 -10.29
CA GLU A 67 -19.29 11.67 -10.67
C GLU A 67 -20.22 10.48 -10.95
N GLU A 68 -19.71 9.43 -11.60
CA GLU A 68 -20.49 8.20 -11.82
C GLU A 68 -20.76 7.44 -10.51
N ALA A 69 -19.79 7.43 -9.61
CA ALA A 69 -19.99 6.83 -8.29
C ALA A 69 -21.00 7.60 -7.44
N GLU A 70 -21.05 8.92 -7.54
CA GLU A 70 -21.99 9.78 -6.80
C GLU A 70 -23.46 9.64 -7.23
N LYS A 71 -23.75 8.90 -8.30
CA LYS A 71 -25.13 8.52 -8.65
C LYS A 71 -25.69 7.48 -7.66
N ASP A 72 -24.83 6.68 -7.05
CA ASP A 72 -25.20 5.62 -6.11
C ASP A 72 -24.70 5.88 -4.69
N LEU A 73 -23.55 6.57 -4.56
CA LEU A 73 -22.87 6.79 -3.29
C LEU A 73 -22.97 8.26 -2.85
N PRO A 74 -22.99 8.54 -1.54
CA PRO A 74 -23.04 9.90 -1.02
C PRO A 74 -21.83 10.73 -1.43
N ARG A 75 -22.04 12.03 -1.72
CA ARG A 75 -20.97 12.98 -2.06
C ARG A 75 -19.95 13.15 -0.94
N ASN A 76 -20.38 13.11 0.31
CA ASN A 76 -19.52 13.21 1.50
C ASN A 76 -18.84 11.89 1.90
N LEU A 77 -18.57 11.02 0.93
CA LEU A 77 -17.84 9.77 1.12
C LEU A 77 -16.39 9.91 0.66
N CYS A 78 -15.51 9.11 1.27
CA CYS A 78 -14.08 9.07 0.94
C CYS A 78 -13.82 8.93 -0.58
N PRO A 79 -12.95 9.76 -1.19
CA PRO A 79 -12.67 9.72 -2.62
C PRO A 79 -12.08 8.38 -3.07
N LEU A 80 -11.33 7.66 -2.23
CA LEU A 80 -10.84 6.32 -2.54
C LEU A 80 -11.98 5.34 -2.79
N ILE A 81 -13.03 5.41 -1.98
CA ILE A 81 -14.22 4.53 -2.12
C ILE A 81 -14.97 4.90 -3.39
N LYS A 82 -15.27 6.18 -3.59
CA LYS A 82 -15.98 6.65 -4.79
C LYS A 82 -15.23 6.34 -6.08
N SER A 83 -13.93 6.62 -6.12
CA SER A 83 -13.08 6.30 -7.25
C SER A 83 -13.07 4.80 -7.56
N SER A 84 -12.81 3.96 -6.54
CA SER A 84 -12.75 2.50 -6.71
C SER A 84 -14.07 1.92 -7.20
N TYR A 85 -15.20 2.36 -6.64
CA TYR A 85 -16.53 1.96 -7.08
C TYR A 85 -16.84 2.42 -8.51
N GLY A 86 -16.58 3.69 -8.81
CA GLY A 86 -16.84 4.28 -10.12
C GLY A 86 -16.05 3.61 -11.24
N PHE A 87 -14.76 3.31 -11.01
CA PHE A 87 -13.94 2.57 -11.97
C PHE A 87 -14.45 1.13 -12.20
N GLY A 88 -14.94 0.47 -11.14
CA GLY A 88 -15.56 -0.85 -11.26
C GLY A 88 -16.89 -0.81 -12.03
N LYS A 89 -17.77 0.12 -11.67
CA LYS A 89 -19.08 0.28 -12.28
C LYS A 89 -19.04 0.66 -13.78
N THR A 90 -18.00 1.40 -14.18
CA THR A 90 -17.87 1.91 -15.56
C THR A 90 -16.95 1.06 -16.44
N ASP A 91 -16.45 -0.08 -15.95
CA ASP A 91 -15.49 -0.95 -16.64
C ASP A 91 -14.20 -0.23 -17.11
N LYS A 92 -13.90 0.93 -16.52
CA LYS A 92 -12.70 1.71 -16.85
C LYS A 92 -11.42 1.19 -16.19
N CYS A 93 -11.54 0.31 -15.20
CA CYS A 93 -10.41 -0.37 -14.60
C CYS A 93 -10.21 -1.75 -15.22
N PRO A 94 -9.19 -1.97 -16.07
CA PRO A 94 -8.96 -3.26 -16.69
C PRO A 94 -8.69 -4.37 -15.67
N TYR A 95 -8.03 -4.05 -14.57
CA TYR A 95 -7.77 -5.01 -13.50
C TYR A 95 -9.06 -5.47 -12.81
N PHE A 96 -9.99 -4.56 -12.55
CA PHE A 96 -11.31 -4.91 -12.02
C PHE A 96 -12.11 -5.71 -13.05
N TYR A 97 -12.12 -5.27 -14.30
CA TYR A 97 -12.83 -5.94 -15.39
C TYR A 97 -12.42 -7.41 -15.54
N PHE A 98 -11.12 -7.70 -15.53
CA PHE A 98 -10.57 -9.04 -15.70
C PHE A 98 -10.49 -9.86 -14.40
N SER A 99 -10.75 -9.29 -13.23
CA SER A 99 -10.77 -10.06 -11.98
C SER A 99 -11.90 -11.08 -11.98
N ASP A 100 -11.59 -12.32 -11.61
CA ASP A 100 -12.57 -13.41 -11.46
C ASP A 100 -13.27 -13.33 -10.10
N LEU A 101 -12.56 -12.78 -9.11
CA LEU A 101 -13.05 -12.54 -7.76
C LEU A 101 -12.49 -11.23 -7.23
N VAL A 102 -13.33 -10.44 -6.59
CA VAL A 102 -12.91 -9.28 -5.80
C VAL A 102 -12.97 -9.65 -4.32
N VAL A 103 -11.88 -9.40 -3.61
CA VAL A 103 -11.80 -9.63 -2.16
C VAL A 103 -11.64 -8.30 -1.44
N GLY A 104 -12.47 -8.10 -0.45
CA GLY A 104 -12.42 -6.95 0.43
C GLY A 104 -12.51 -7.34 1.89
N GLU A 105 -12.19 -6.41 2.77
CA GLU A 105 -12.27 -6.60 4.21
C GLU A 105 -13.15 -5.53 4.86
N THR A 106 -13.73 -5.84 5.99
CA THR A 106 -14.62 -4.92 6.74
C THR A 106 -13.83 -3.82 7.45
N THR A 107 -13.02 -3.06 6.69
CA THR A 107 -12.11 -2.05 7.22
C THR A 107 -12.81 -0.75 7.65
N CYS A 108 -13.81 -0.30 6.93
CA CYS A 108 -14.64 0.86 7.30
C CYS A 108 -16.06 0.73 6.76
N ASP A 109 -17.01 1.49 7.30
CA ASP A 109 -18.42 1.39 6.95
C ASP A 109 -18.68 1.70 5.46
N GLY A 110 -17.99 2.69 4.92
CA GLY A 110 -18.12 3.03 3.51
C GLY A 110 -17.67 1.91 2.58
N LYS A 111 -16.57 1.22 2.91
CA LYS A 111 -16.12 0.05 2.14
C LYS A 111 -17.08 -1.13 2.25
N LYS A 112 -17.55 -1.45 3.46
CA LYS A 112 -18.52 -2.53 3.65
C LYS A 112 -19.74 -2.36 2.73
N LYS A 113 -20.29 -1.16 2.67
CA LYS A 113 -21.45 -0.87 1.81
C LYS A 113 -21.09 -0.80 0.33
N MET A 114 -19.91 -0.30 -0.03
CA MET A 114 -19.42 -0.35 -1.40
C MET A 114 -19.35 -1.80 -1.93
N TYR A 115 -18.91 -2.75 -1.12
CA TYR A 115 -18.84 -4.16 -1.52
C TYR A 115 -20.22 -4.79 -1.76
N GLU A 116 -21.24 -4.42 -0.98
CA GLU A 116 -22.62 -4.86 -1.24
C GLU A 116 -23.08 -4.43 -2.62
N TYR A 117 -22.87 -3.17 -3.00
CA TYR A 117 -23.23 -2.68 -4.33
C TYR A 117 -22.36 -3.26 -5.44
N MET A 118 -21.07 -3.46 -5.18
CA MET A 118 -20.17 -4.13 -6.14
C MET A 118 -20.61 -5.56 -6.45
N ALA A 119 -21.16 -6.27 -5.46
CA ALA A 119 -21.64 -7.65 -5.62
C ALA A 119 -22.78 -7.78 -6.63
N GLU A 120 -23.44 -6.68 -7.00
CA GLU A 120 -24.48 -6.67 -8.03
C GLU A 120 -23.91 -6.89 -9.45
N PHE A 121 -22.64 -6.58 -9.69
CA PHE A 121 -22.02 -6.66 -11.02
C PHE A 121 -20.67 -7.40 -11.05
N LYS A 122 -20.15 -7.88 -9.90
CA LYS A 122 -18.91 -8.64 -9.82
C LYS A 122 -18.96 -9.65 -8.68
N PRO A 123 -18.38 -10.85 -8.79
CA PRO A 123 -18.20 -11.74 -7.65
C PRO A 123 -17.34 -11.05 -6.58
N VAL A 124 -17.88 -10.88 -5.38
CA VAL A 124 -17.21 -10.22 -4.24
C VAL A 124 -17.24 -11.15 -3.03
N HIS A 125 -16.09 -11.33 -2.40
CA HIS A 125 -15.94 -11.95 -1.10
C HIS A 125 -15.49 -10.92 -0.08
N VAL A 126 -16.17 -10.83 1.06
CA VAL A 126 -15.83 -9.89 2.13
C VAL A 126 -15.40 -10.67 3.36
N MET A 127 -14.15 -10.50 3.75
CA MET A 127 -13.57 -11.07 4.97
C MET A 127 -13.90 -10.18 6.16
N GLN A 128 -14.36 -10.77 7.27
CA GLN A 128 -14.65 -10.03 8.50
C GLN A 128 -13.35 -9.74 9.26
N LEU A 129 -12.84 -8.53 9.11
CA LEU A 129 -11.69 -8.07 9.87
C LEU A 129 -12.12 -7.80 11.31
N PRO A 130 -11.45 -8.40 12.33
CA PRO A 130 -11.71 -8.07 13.73
C PRO A 130 -11.48 -6.59 14.02
N ASN A 131 -12.29 -6.03 14.90
CA ASN A 131 -12.12 -4.65 15.35
C ASN A 131 -10.85 -4.45 16.22
N ARG A 132 -10.38 -5.53 16.86
CA ARG A 132 -9.17 -5.58 17.70
C ARG A 132 -8.18 -6.58 17.10
N ALA A 133 -6.91 -6.43 17.49
CA ALA A 133 -5.85 -7.35 17.07
C ALA A 133 -5.13 -8.01 18.25
N ASP A 134 -5.53 -7.74 19.47
CA ASP A 134 -4.80 -8.04 20.70
C ASP A 134 -5.50 -9.06 21.62
N ASP A 135 -6.56 -9.74 21.14
CA ASP A 135 -7.27 -10.77 21.91
C ASP A 135 -7.49 -12.07 21.11
N GLU A 136 -7.73 -13.16 21.85
CA GLU A 136 -7.91 -14.51 21.28
C GLU A 136 -9.19 -14.65 20.44
N ALA A 137 -10.25 -13.91 20.75
CA ALA A 137 -11.47 -13.92 19.96
C ALA A 137 -11.24 -13.35 18.57
N SER A 138 -10.50 -12.26 18.48
CA SER A 138 -10.08 -11.64 17.21
C SER A 138 -9.18 -12.57 16.40
N ARG A 139 -8.24 -13.24 17.08
CA ARG A 139 -7.35 -14.20 16.43
C ARG A 139 -8.13 -15.40 15.86
N THR A 140 -9.05 -15.96 16.62
CA THR A 140 -9.93 -17.05 16.18
C THR A 140 -10.80 -16.64 15.01
N LEU A 141 -11.42 -15.46 15.07
CA LEU A 141 -12.23 -14.93 13.99
C LEU A 141 -11.41 -14.79 12.70
N TRP A 142 -10.25 -14.13 12.77
CA TRP A 142 -9.44 -13.89 11.58
C TRP A 142 -8.89 -15.18 10.97
N ARG A 143 -8.46 -16.12 11.81
CA ARG A 143 -8.05 -17.45 11.35
C ARG A 143 -9.18 -18.17 10.60
N SER A 144 -10.40 -18.11 11.13
CA SER A 144 -11.56 -18.73 10.47
C SER A 144 -11.88 -18.07 9.13
N GLU A 145 -11.74 -16.75 9.02
CA GLU A 145 -11.92 -16.03 7.75
C GLU A 145 -10.86 -16.42 6.71
N ILE A 146 -9.60 -16.62 7.12
CA ILE A 146 -8.54 -17.11 6.22
C ILE A 146 -8.85 -18.54 5.72
N VAL A 147 -9.32 -19.42 6.59
CA VAL A 147 -9.71 -20.79 6.21
C VAL A 147 -10.91 -20.77 5.25
N ARG A 148 -11.94 -19.98 5.54
CA ARG A 148 -13.10 -19.80 4.65
C ARG A 148 -12.69 -19.23 3.28
N PHE A 149 -11.75 -18.32 3.26
CA PHE A 149 -11.21 -17.77 2.01
C PHE A 149 -10.49 -18.85 1.19
N LYS A 150 -9.69 -19.71 1.84
CA LYS A 150 -9.08 -20.89 1.19
C LYS A 150 -10.15 -21.79 0.56
N GLU A 151 -11.18 -22.18 1.31
CA GLU A 151 -12.24 -23.05 0.85
C GLU A 151 -13.01 -22.44 -0.33
N LEU A 152 -13.27 -21.13 -0.29
CA LEU A 152 -13.89 -20.40 -1.39
C LEU A 152 -13.04 -20.49 -2.68
N LEU A 153 -11.73 -20.27 -2.57
CA LEU A 153 -10.84 -20.32 -3.73
C LEU A 153 -10.77 -21.73 -4.33
N GLU A 154 -10.69 -22.75 -3.49
CA GLU A 154 -10.73 -24.16 -3.93
C GLU A 154 -12.02 -24.48 -4.69
N GLN A 155 -13.15 -24.02 -4.16
CA GLN A 155 -14.45 -24.22 -4.81
C GLN A 155 -14.56 -23.46 -6.14
N GLN A 156 -14.10 -22.19 -6.16
CA GLN A 156 -14.27 -21.31 -7.31
C GLN A 156 -13.30 -21.64 -8.46
N PHE A 157 -12.08 -22.03 -8.14
CA PHE A 157 -11.04 -22.29 -9.15
C PHE A 157 -10.79 -23.78 -9.41
N GLY A 158 -11.40 -24.66 -8.61
CA GLY A 158 -11.31 -26.12 -8.78
C GLY A 158 -9.97 -26.74 -8.42
N ASN A 159 -9.07 -25.98 -7.79
CA ASN A 159 -7.72 -26.40 -7.43
C ASN A 159 -7.58 -26.52 -5.91
N PRO A 160 -7.33 -27.74 -5.37
CA PRO A 160 -7.04 -27.89 -3.94
C PRO A 160 -5.76 -27.13 -3.55
N ILE A 161 -5.81 -26.42 -2.44
CA ILE A 161 -4.64 -25.73 -1.87
C ILE A 161 -3.95 -26.65 -0.88
N SER A 162 -2.89 -27.31 -1.32
CA SER A 162 -2.09 -28.16 -0.45
C SER A 162 -1.25 -27.32 0.53
N GLU A 163 -0.85 -27.92 1.66
CA GLU A 163 0.07 -27.28 2.60
C GLU A 163 1.39 -26.90 1.93
N GLN A 164 1.90 -27.74 1.02
CA GLN A 164 3.12 -27.46 0.28
C GLN A 164 2.96 -26.23 -0.63
N ALA A 165 1.86 -26.13 -1.39
CA ALA A 165 1.60 -24.97 -2.24
C ALA A 165 1.48 -23.66 -1.44
N LEU A 166 0.83 -23.74 -0.24
CA LEU A 166 0.72 -22.60 0.64
C LEU A 166 2.08 -22.18 1.21
N ARG A 167 2.91 -23.13 1.59
CA ARG A 167 4.28 -22.88 2.08
C ARG A 167 5.14 -22.23 1.00
N GLU A 168 5.11 -22.72 -0.23
CA GLU A 168 5.83 -22.16 -1.37
C GLU A 168 5.37 -20.71 -1.66
N ALA A 169 4.07 -20.45 -1.61
CA ALA A 169 3.50 -19.11 -1.75
C ALA A 169 3.95 -18.16 -0.64
N ILE A 170 4.01 -18.63 0.62
CA ILE A 170 4.51 -17.87 1.76
C ILE A 170 5.99 -17.52 1.56
N VAL A 171 6.82 -18.48 1.20
CA VAL A 171 8.26 -18.26 0.95
C VAL A 171 8.47 -17.24 -0.16
N LEU A 172 7.78 -17.40 -1.29
CA LEU A 172 7.87 -16.46 -2.41
C LEU A 172 7.42 -15.04 -2.01
N LYS A 173 6.29 -14.92 -1.31
CA LYS A 173 5.77 -13.61 -0.87
C LYS A 173 6.68 -12.96 0.18
N ASN A 174 7.28 -13.72 1.05
CA ASN A 174 8.28 -13.21 2.00
C ASN A 174 9.55 -12.71 1.30
N ARG A 175 10.01 -13.40 0.24
CA ARG A 175 11.12 -12.93 -0.58
C ARG A 175 10.80 -11.59 -1.25
N GLU A 176 9.59 -11.45 -1.80
CA GLU A 176 9.10 -10.17 -2.33
C GLU A 176 9.08 -9.06 -1.27
N ARG A 177 8.55 -9.36 -0.06
CA ARG A 177 8.53 -8.39 1.06
C ARG A 177 9.93 -7.94 1.45
N ARG A 178 10.88 -8.88 1.59
CA ARG A 178 12.27 -8.56 1.93
C ARG A 178 12.92 -7.69 0.86
N ALA A 179 12.74 -8.00 -0.43
CA ALA A 179 13.29 -7.21 -1.52
C ALA A 179 12.72 -5.78 -1.56
N LEU A 180 11.41 -5.63 -1.34
CA LEU A 180 10.76 -4.33 -1.22
C LEU A 180 11.24 -3.56 0.03
N ALA A 181 11.32 -4.21 1.18
CA ALA A 181 11.80 -3.61 2.42
C ALA A 181 13.26 -3.13 2.29
N ASP A 182 14.12 -3.93 1.65
CA ASP A 182 15.52 -3.56 1.42
C ASP A 182 15.65 -2.36 0.48
N PHE A 183 14.78 -2.26 -0.53
CA PHE A 183 14.70 -1.09 -1.39
C PHE A 183 14.19 0.14 -0.62
N TYR A 184 13.15 -0.01 0.22
CA TYR A 184 12.66 1.08 1.08
C TYR A 184 13.72 1.63 2.01
N ARG A 185 14.55 0.77 2.59
CA ARG A 185 15.64 1.15 3.50
C ARG A 185 16.72 2.03 2.84
N LEU A 186 16.70 2.20 1.51
CA LEU A 186 17.51 3.22 0.85
C LEU A 186 17.16 4.64 1.31
N GLY A 187 15.91 4.88 1.74
CA GLY A 187 15.51 6.14 2.35
C GLY A 187 16.17 6.44 3.71
N GLN A 188 16.77 5.43 4.38
CA GLN A 188 17.54 5.61 5.62
C GLN A 188 18.91 6.26 5.38
N LEU A 189 19.42 6.20 4.14
CA LEU A 189 20.69 6.83 3.80
C LEU A 189 20.61 8.36 4.01
N ASN A 190 21.65 8.96 4.59
CA ASN A 190 21.70 10.38 4.90
C ASN A 190 23.04 11.00 4.45
N PRO A 191 23.06 11.96 3.50
CA PRO A 191 21.93 12.42 2.67
C PRO A 191 21.30 11.31 1.83
N PRO A 192 20.04 11.48 1.33
CA PRO A 192 19.36 10.41 0.61
C PRO A 192 20.07 10.02 -0.69
N ALA A 193 19.96 8.75 -1.08
CA ALA A 193 20.36 8.28 -2.40
C ALA A 193 19.32 8.59 -3.48
N LEU A 194 18.04 8.66 -3.10
CA LEU A 194 16.88 8.76 -3.97
C LEU A 194 15.90 9.82 -3.47
N SER A 195 15.16 10.43 -4.38
CA SER A 195 13.99 11.23 -4.03
C SER A 195 12.85 10.33 -3.53
N GLY A 196 11.96 10.86 -2.70
CA GLY A 196 10.75 10.15 -2.29
C GLY A 196 9.83 9.87 -3.48
N THR A 197 9.77 10.78 -4.45
CA THR A 197 9.03 10.56 -5.70
C THR A 197 9.53 9.32 -6.44
N ASP A 198 10.84 9.07 -6.49
CA ASP A 198 11.41 7.90 -7.16
C ASP A 198 11.16 6.61 -6.37
N ILE A 199 11.29 6.67 -5.04
CA ILE A 199 10.89 5.55 -4.18
C ILE A 199 9.41 5.19 -4.41
N LEU A 200 8.53 6.20 -4.45
CA LEU A 200 7.10 6.01 -4.66
C LEU A 200 6.80 5.34 -6.01
N LYS A 201 7.46 5.76 -7.10
CA LYS A 201 7.30 5.14 -8.43
C LYS A 201 7.59 3.65 -8.41
N VAL A 202 8.73 3.25 -7.84
CA VAL A 202 9.14 1.83 -7.79
C VAL A 202 8.15 1.02 -6.99
N VAL A 203 7.82 1.48 -5.80
CA VAL A 203 6.97 0.73 -4.88
C VAL A 203 5.53 0.61 -5.38
N TYR A 204 4.99 1.70 -5.92
CA TYR A 204 3.66 1.67 -6.54
C TYR A 204 3.66 0.80 -7.81
N GLY A 205 4.66 0.94 -8.67
CA GLY A 205 4.83 0.14 -9.88
C GLY A 205 4.99 -1.35 -9.61
N ALA A 206 5.66 -1.73 -8.51
CA ALA A 206 5.83 -3.12 -8.09
C ALA A 206 4.49 -3.85 -7.86
N THR A 207 3.43 -3.12 -7.49
CA THR A 207 2.09 -3.72 -7.30
C THR A 207 1.45 -4.25 -8.59
N PHE A 208 1.95 -3.83 -9.76
CA PHE A 208 1.49 -4.25 -11.09
C PHE A 208 2.47 -5.20 -11.79
N ARG A 209 3.50 -5.68 -11.08
CA ARG A 209 4.45 -6.69 -11.58
C ARG A 209 4.01 -8.07 -11.10
N PHE A 210 3.56 -8.91 -12.02
CA PHE A 210 2.98 -10.22 -11.69
C PHE A 210 4.02 -11.34 -11.68
N ASP A 211 5.10 -11.22 -12.43
CA ASP A 211 6.27 -12.12 -12.30
C ASP A 211 7.07 -11.71 -11.06
N LYS A 212 6.83 -12.43 -9.96
CA LYS A 212 7.43 -12.12 -8.66
C LYS A 212 8.92 -12.45 -8.59
N GLU A 213 9.37 -13.48 -9.29
CA GLU A 213 10.81 -13.81 -9.35
C GLU A 213 11.60 -12.73 -10.09
N GLN A 214 11.08 -12.27 -11.22
CA GLN A 214 11.68 -11.17 -11.96
C GLN A 214 11.70 -9.88 -11.13
N LEU A 215 10.59 -9.53 -10.48
CA LEU A 215 10.49 -8.34 -9.62
C LEU A 215 11.51 -8.38 -8.48
N ILE A 216 11.62 -9.52 -7.79
CA ILE A 216 12.59 -9.71 -6.70
C ILE A 216 14.02 -9.49 -7.21
N SER A 217 14.38 -10.11 -8.33
CA SER A 217 15.71 -9.97 -8.94
C SER A 217 16.02 -8.52 -9.32
N GLU A 218 15.08 -7.83 -9.97
CA GLU A 218 15.22 -6.42 -10.37
C GLU A 218 15.39 -5.50 -9.15
N LEU A 219 14.60 -5.68 -8.10
CA LEU A 219 14.71 -4.89 -6.86
C LEU A 219 16.04 -5.11 -6.15
N GLN A 220 16.48 -6.37 -6.05
CA GLN A 220 17.75 -6.71 -5.40
C GLN A 220 18.94 -6.11 -6.15
N GLU A 221 18.97 -6.23 -7.47
CA GLU A 221 20.05 -5.67 -8.30
C GLU A 221 20.05 -4.14 -8.24
N MET A 222 18.88 -3.51 -8.33
CA MET A 222 18.75 -2.06 -8.22
C MET A 222 19.25 -1.56 -6.85
N THR A 223 18.81 -2.20 -5.77
CA THR A 223 19.22 -1.87 -4.41
C THR A 223 20.73 -2.00 -4.23
N ARG A 224 21.31 -3.09 -4.74
CA ARG A 224 22.76 -3.34 -4.67
C ARG A 224 23.56 -2.26 -5.43
N ARG A 225 23.14 -1.91 -6.65
CA ARG A 225 23.80 -0.88 -7.45
C ARG A 225 23.71 0.49 -6.82
N ILE A 226 22.54 0.88 -6.31
CA ILE A 226 22.37 2.18 -5.63
C ILE A 226 23.27 2.27 -4.40
N LYS A 227 23.35 1.22 -3.58
CA LYS A 227 24.27 1.19 -2.42
C LYS A 227 25.74 1.31 -2.81
N ALA A 228 26.17 0.66 -3.90
CA ALA A 228 27.53 0.76 -4.39
C ALA A 228 27.86 2.19 -4.87
N GLU A 229 26.98 2.79 -5.66
CA GLU A 229 27.14 4.16 -6.15
C GLU A 229 27.09 5.20 -5.03
N TYR A 230 26.26 4.96 -4.01
CA TYR A 230 26.22 5.80 -2.83
C TYR A 230 27.54 5.77 -2.07
N ALA A 231 28.18 4.60 -1.95
CA ALA A 231 29.51 4.46 -1.34
C ALA A 231 30.61 5.21 -2.12
N GLU A 232 30.43 5.37 -3.44
CA GLU A 232 31.28 6.20 -4.31
C GLU A 232 31.01 7.71 -4.18
N GLY A 233 30.06 8.10 -3.32
CA GLY A 233 29.72 9.50 -3.06
C GLY A 233 28.58 10.07 -3.91
N LYS A 234 27.89 9.26 -4.72
CA LYS A 234 26.70 9.67 -5.49
C LYS A 234 25.48 9.71 -4.58
N ARG A 235 25.03 10.91 -4.22
CA ARG A 235 23.93 11.16 -3.29
C ARG A 235 23.28 12.51 -3.59
N LEU A 236 22.07 12.70 -3.10
CA LEU A 236 21.36 13.97 -3.19
C LEU A 236 21.96 14.97 -2.17
N ASP A 237 21.56 16.23 -2.28
CA ASP A 237 21.87 17.26 -1.29
C ASP A 237 21.19 17.00 0.06
N ALA A 238 21.71 17.61 1.11
CA ALA A 238 21.08 17.55 2.44
C ALA A 238 19.89 18.51 2.50
N ARG A 239 18.73 17.98 2.91
CA ARG A 239 17.48 18.73 3.13
C ARG A 239 16.71 18.12 4.30
N PRO A 240 15.71 18.84 4.88
CA PRO A 240 14.82 18.27 5.86
C PRO A 240 14.20 16.94 5.41
N ARG A 241 14.21 15.96 6.28
CA ARG A 241 13.80 14.58 6.04
C ARG A 241 12.37 14.35 6.52
N ILE A 242 11.47 14.09 5.60
CA ILE A 242 10.04 13.99 5.86
C ILE A 242 9.59 12.54 5.78
N LEU A 243 8.89 12.07 6.80
CA LEU A 243 8.20 10.79 6.80
C LEU A 243 6.72 11.00 6.46
N ILE A 244 6.20 10.24 5.49
CA ILE A 244 4.78 10.24 5.14
C ILE A 244 4.06 9.11 5.84
N THR A 245 2.95 9.41 6.50
CA THR A 245 1.99 8.45 7.07
C THR A 245 0.58 8.74 6.55
N GLY A 246 -0.40 7.92 6.90
CA GLY A 246 -1.81 8.15 6.61
C GLY A 246 -2.42 7.26 5.53
N CYS A 247 -3.23 7.83 4.67
CA CYS A 247 -4.00 7.14 3.64
C CYS A 247 -3.13 6.44 2.59
N PRO A 248 -3.68 5.47 1.83
CA PRO A 248 -2.96 4.79 0.77
C PRO A 248 -2.31 5.74 -0.23
N ILE A 249 -1.14 5.35 -0.70
CA ILE A 249 -0.36 6.08 -1.71
C ILE A 249 -1.04 5.98 -3.08
N GLY A 250 -0.88 7.00 -3.87
CA GLY A 250 -1.43 7.19 -5.20
C GLY A 250 -1.94 8.62 -5.31
N GLY A 251 -2.41 9.06 -6.43
CA GLY A 251 -2.94 10.40 -6.68
C GLY A 251 -2.66 11.50 -5.64
N ALA A 252 -3.37 11.46 -4.52
CA ALA A 252 -3.23 12.45 -3.46
C ALA A 252 -1.84 12.46 -2.80
N ALA A 253 -1.27 11.29 -2.51
CA ALA A 253 0.05 11.22 -1.89
C ALA A 253 1.16 11.65 -2.87
N ASP A 254 1.08 11.28 -4.15
CA ASP A 254 2.02 11.75 -5.17
C ASP A 254 2.01 13.30 -5.26
N LYS A 255 0.82 13.92 -5.25
CA LYS A 255 0.66 15.37 -5.21
C LYS A 255 1.39 16.01 -4.02
N VAL A 256 1.20 15.45 -2.81
CA VAL A 256 1.83 15.95 -1.58
C VAL A 256 3.34 15.76 -1.61
N VAL A 257 3.82 14.59 -2.04
CA VAL A 257 5.26 14.28 -2.12
C VAL A 257 5.99 15.25 -3.06
N ARG A 258 5.44 15.48 -4.26
CA ARG A 258 6.03 16.43 -5.21
C ARG A 258 6.12 17.84 -4.63
N LEU A 259 5.06 18.30 -3.97
CA LEU A 259 5.07 19.62 -3.33
C LEU A 259 6.10 19.73 -2.22
N ILE A 260 6.30 18.68 -1.41
CA ILE A 260 7.35 18.65 -0.39
C ILE A 260 8.74 18.81 -1.05
N GLU A 261 9.01 18.06 -2.10
CA GLU A 261 10.31 18.07 -2.77
C GLU A 261 10.55 19.37 -3.56
N GLU A 262 9.53 19.93 -4.19
CA GLU A 262 9.55 21.24 -4.85
C GLU A 262 9.88 22.40 -3.86
N HIS A 263 9.49 22.25 -2.57
CA HIS A 263 9.73 23.25 -1.54
C HIS A 263 10.92 22.96 -0.63
N GLY A 264 11.79 22.03 -1.02
CA GLY A 264 13.10 21.84 -0.39
C GLY A 264 13.17 20.80 0.73
N GLY A 265 12.16 19.92 0.88
CA GLY A 265 12.23 18.72 1.71
C GLY A 265 12.58 17.48 0.91
N TRP A 266 13.00 16.40 1.57
CA TRP A 266 13.06 15.07 0.99
C TRP A 266 12.09 14.13 1.70
N VAL A 267 11.21 13.46 0.95
CA VAL A 267 10.43 12.36 1.51
C VAL A 267 11.30 11.11 1.54
N VAL A 268 11.59 10.65 2.75
CA VAL A 268 12.54 9.55 2.97
C VAL A 268 11.87 8.22 3.28
N GLY A 269 10.58 8.20 3.62
CA GLY A 269 9.85 6.97 3.94
C GLY A 269 8.34 7.13 3.92
N TYR A 270 7.65 5.99 3.77
CA TYR A 270 6.20 5.87 3.68
C TYR A 270 5.69 4.79 4.63
N GLU A 271 4.90 5.17 5.65
CA GLU A 271 4.30 4.20 6.59
C GLU A 271 3.08 3.50 6.00
N ASN A 272 2.35 4.12 5.10
CA ASN A 272 1.04 3.71 4.61
C ASN A 272 0.98 2.33 3.90
N CYS A 273 -0.20 1.98 3.32
CA CYS A 273 -0.51 0.62 2.87
C CYS A 273 0.41 0.06 1.77
N THR A 274 0.98 0.90 0.90
CA THR A 274 1.96 0.49 -0.12
C THR A 274 3.40 0.65 0.38
N GLY A 275 3.59 1.23 1.55
CA GLY A 275 4.87 1.43 2.21
C GLY A 275 5.24 0.32 3.20
N ALA A 276 5.90 0.71 4.28
CA ALA A 276 6.41 -0.18 5.32
C ALA A 276 5.32 -1.08 5.92
N LYS A 277 4.09 -0.58 6.07
CA LYS A 277 2.97 -1.36 6.60
C LYS A 277 2.74 -2.71 5.91
N ALA A 278 2.96 -2.79 4.60
CA ALA A 278 2.77 -4.02 3.84
C ALA A 278 3.99 -4.95 3.86
N THR A 279 5.19 -4.41 4.06
CA THR A 279 6.46 -5.11 3.81
C THR A 279 7.29 -5.40 5.05
N GLU A 280 7.05 -4.69 6.16
CA GLU A 280 7.90 -4.76 7.36
C GLU A 280 7.87 -6.13 8.04
N GLN A 281 6.76 -6.85 7.95
CA GLN A 281 6.62 -8.15 8.59
C GLN A 281 6.44 -9.28 7.57
N CYS A 282 7.24 -10.33 7.73
CA CYS A 282 7.08 -11.60 7.01
C CYS A 282 6.12 -12.54 7.76
N VAL A 283 5.53 -13.49 7.02
CA VAL A 283 4.83 -14.64 7.60
C VAL A 283 5.87 -15.62 8.13
N ASN A 284 5.65 -16.22 9.30
CA ASN A 284 6.50 -17.31 9.77
C ASN A 284 6.40 -18.49 8.80
N GLU A 285 7.53 -19.02 8.34
CA GLU A 285 7.61 -20.10 7.36
C GLU A 285 7.53 -21.49 8.02
N GLU A 286 7.55 -21.54 9.36
CA GLU A 286 7.50 -22.76 10.17
C GLU A 286 6.19 -22.90 10.96
N GLY A 287 5.86 -24.12 11.39
CA GLY A 287 4.67 -24.40 12.20
C GLY A 287 3.37 -24.42 11.41
N ASP A 288 2.25 -24.11 12.07
CA ASP A 288 0.92 -23.99 11.45
C ASP A 288 0.85 -22.73 10.57
N LEU A 289 0.65 -22.92 9.27
CA LEU A 289 0.69 -21.85 8.29
C LEU A 289 -0.50 -20.89 8.41
N PHE A 290 -1.67 -21.38 8.86
CA PHE A 290 -2.83 -20.53 9.07
C PHE A 290 -2.68 -19.65 10.31
N ASP A 291 -2.05 -20.19 11.37
CA ASP A 291 -1.68 -19.41 12.54
C ASP A 291 -0.65 -18.33 12.18
N ALA A 292 0.37 -18.69 11.39
CA ALA A 292 1.39 -17.78 10.94
C ALA A 292 0.82 -16.64 10.07
N LEU A 293 -0.11 -16.94 9.16
CA LEU A 293 -0.84 -15.95 8.37
C LEU A 293 -1.72 -15.06 9.26
N THR A 294 -2.43 -15.66 10.22
CA THR A 294 -3.27 -14.93 11.17
C THR A 294 -2.46 -13.91 11.95
N ASP A 295 -1.35 -14.32 12.52
CA ASP A 295 -0.50 -13.47 13.36
C ASP A 295 0.11 -12.33 12.54
N LYS A 296 0.62 -12.61 11.34
CA LYS A 296 1.18 -11.58 10.45
C LYS A 296 0.14 -10.54 10.05
N TYR A 297 -1.05 -10.97 9.63
CA TYR A 297 -2.04 -10.05 9.08
C TYR A 297 -2.78 -9.25 10.17
N LEU A 298 -2.98 -9.80 11.36
CA LEU A 298 -3.47 -9.05 12.52
C LEU A 298 -2.46 -8.04 13.07
N ALA A 299 -1.17 -8.23 12.82
CA ALA A 299 -0.13 -7.28 13.23
C ALA A 299 -0.06 -6.02 12.34
N ILE A 300 -0.88 -5.92 11.28
CA ILE A 300 -0.91 -4.74 10.43
C ILE A 300 -1.55 -3.55 11.18
N GLY A 301 -0.76 -2.51 11.41
CA GLY A 301 -1.21 -1.26 12.02
C GLY A 301 -2.05 -0.42 11.06
N CYS A 302 -3.37 -0.54 11.12
CA CYS A 302 -4.28 0.26 10.30
C CYS A 302 -5.28 1.01 11.19
N SER A 303 -5.69 2.20 10.79
CA SER A 303 -6.64 3.05 11.54
C SER A 303 -8.03 2.41 11.75
N CYS A 304 -8.33 1.31 11.07
CA CYS A 304 -9.56 0.53 11.31
C CYS A 304 -9.44 -0.46 12.48
N ILE A 305 -8.26 -0.66 13.05
CA ILE A 305 -8.00 -1.49 14.24
C ILE A 305 -7.91 -0.60 15.47
N SER A 306 -8.56 -0.99 16.56
CA SER A 306 -8.58 -0.20 17.79
C SER A 306 -8.46 -1.10 19.04
N PRO A 307 -7.45 -0.83 19.93
CA PRO A 307 -6.42 0.20 19.83
C PRO A 307 -5.35 -0.12 18.79
N ASN A 308 -4.77 0.92 18.16
CA ASN A 308 -3.81 0.76 17.05
C ASN A 308 -2.35 0.91 17.52
N HIS A 309 -1.92 0.07 18.45
CA HIS A 309 -0.56 0.10 18.99
C HIS A 309 0.50 -0.24 17.94
N GLN A 310 0.17 -1.10 16.98
CA GLN A 310 1.11 -1.53 15.95
C GLN A 310 1.52 -0.37 15.02
N ARG A 311 0.59 0.53 14.67
CA ARG A 311 0.91 1.72 13.88
C ARG A 311 1.84 2.66 14.62
N MET A 312 1.58 2.87 15.93
CA MET A 312 2.45 3.72 16.76
C MET A 312 3.86 3.14 16.85
N LYS A 313 3.97 1.82 17.03
CA LYS A 313 5.27 1.14 17.09
C LYS A 313 6.03 1.27 15.76
N LEU A 314 5.39 0.98 14.63
CA LEU A 314 6.01 1.09 13.31
C LEU A 314 6.43 2.54 13.03
N LEU A 315 5.57 3.51 13.32
CA LEU A 315 5.89 4.92 13.09
C LEU A 315 7.08 5.37 13.94
N SER A 316 7.16 4.96 15.22
CA SER A 316 8.34 5.24 16.06
C SER A 316 9.63 4.66 15.47
N GLN A 317 9.59 3.39 15.08
CA GLN A 317 10.73 2.75 14.45
C GLN A 317 11.18 3.51 13.19
N MET A 318 10.22 3.89 12.34
CA MET A 318 10.55 4.63 11.12
C MET A 318 11.10 6.04 11.40
N VAL A 319 10.55 6.77 12.37
CA VAL A 319 11.09 8.09 12.76
C VAL A 319 12.57 7.99 13.14
N GLU A 320 12.92 6.98 13.95
CA GLU A 320 14.28 6.75 14.42
C GLU A 320 15.20 6.26 13.28
N GLU A 321 14.82 5.20 12.57
CA GLU A 321 15.65 4.59 11.53
C GLU A 321 15.86 5.49 10.30
N TYR A 322 14.84 6.26 9.92
CA TYR A 322 14.91 7.18 8.79
C TYR A 322 15.39 8.57 9.19
N GLN A 323 15.71 8.80 10.46
CA GLN A 323 16.18 10.09 10.99
C GLN A 323 15.27 11.23 10.50
N ALA A 324 13.96 11.09 10.72
CA ALA A 324 12.98 12.05 10.23
C ALA A 324 13.00 13.35 11.03
N ASP A 325 13.08 14.49 10.34
CA ASP A 325 12.97 15.81 10.93
C ASP A 325 11.51 16.22 11.15
N GLY A 326 10.57 15.64 10.37
CA GLY A 326 9.15 15.90 10.48
C GLY A 326 8.28 14.77 9.93
N VAL A 327 7.02 14.72 10.39
CA VAL A 327 6.01 13.75 9.93
C VAL A 327 4.84 14.49 9.30
N ILE A 328 4.45 14.05 8.10
CA ILE A 328 3.26 14.53 7.41
C ILE A 328 2.26 13.37 7.28
N ASP A 329 1.08 13.56 7.84
CA ASP A 329 -0.04 12.62 7.83
C ASP A 329 -1.02 13.01 6.71
N VAL A 330 -1.05 12.23 5.64
CA VAL A 330 -1.91 12.48 4.48
C VAL A 330 -3.25 11.82 4.68
N ILE A 331 -4.29 12.62 4.81
CA ILE A 331 -5.66 12.17 5.08
C ILE A 331 -6.52 12.48 3.85
N LEU A 332 -7.22 11.48 3.34
CA LEU A 332 -8.22 11.72 2.30
C LEU A 332 -9.48 12.35 2.90
N GLN A 333 -10.06 13.31 2.20
CA GLN A 333 -11.31 13.95 2.60
C GLN A 333 -12.37 12.89 2.97
N ALA A 334 -13.11 13.13 4.05
CA ALA A 334 -14.13 12.21 4.57
C ALA A 334 -13.61 10.79 4.92
N CYS A 335 -12.31 10.60 5.09
CA CYS A 335 -11.77 9.36 5.63
C CYS A 335 -11.79 9.41 7.17
N HIS A 336 -12.92 9.06 7.78
CA HIS A 336 -13.12 9.20 9.23
C HIS A 336 -12.08 8.45 10.06
N THR A 337 -11.69 7.23 9.67
CA THR A 337 -10.74 6.42 10.44
C THR A 337 -9.39 7.13 10.60
N TYR A 338 -8.80 7.59 9.50
CA TYR A 338 -7.51 8.30 9.54
C TYR A 338 -7.67 9.71 10.12
N ALA A 339 -8.76 10.42 9.82
CA ALA A 339 -8.97 11.78 10.34
C ALA A 339 -9.08 11.80 11.86
N VAL A 340 -9.81 10.86 12.47
CA VAL A 340 -9.94 10.79 13.93
C VAL A 340 -8.63 10.33 14.59
N GLU A 341 -7.94 9.35 14.01
CA GLU A 341 -6.68 8.83 14.57
C GLU A 341 -5.53 9.84 14.48
N SER A 342 -5.60 10.84 13.59
CA SER A 342 -4.56 11.86 13.42
C SER A 342 -4.17 12.58 14.73
N LEU A 343 -5.11 12.72 15.67
CA LEU A 343 -4.83 13.27 16.99
C LEU A 343 -3.88 12.39 17.81
N ALA A 344 -4.09 11.07 17.76
CA ALA A 344 -3.23 10.11 18.46
C ALA A 344 -1.83 10.08 17.83
N ILE A 345 -1.73 10.09 16.50
CA ILE A 345 -0.46 10.18 15.76
C ILE A 345 0.29 11.47 16.12
N LYS A 346 -0.40 12.63 16.10
CA LYS A 346 0.18 13.93 16.48
C LYS A 346 0.78 13.91 17.87
N ARG A 347 0.03 13.38 18.84
CA ARG A 347 0.51 13.27 20.24
C ARG A 347 1.73 12.37 20.30
N HIS A 348 1.65 11.19 19.70
CA HIS A 348 2.72 10.22 19.70
C HIS A 348 4.02 10.79 19.09
N VAL A 349 3.95 11.43 17.94
CA VAL A 349 5.11 12.03 17.26
C VAL A 349 5.73 13.16 18.11
N ARG A 350 4.90 14.07 18.63
CA ARG A 350 5.38 15.22 19.38
C ARG A 350 5.89 14.88 20.79
N GLU A 351 5.17 14.04 21.50
CA GLU A 351 5.50 13.73 22.90
C GLU A 351 6.65 12.72 23.01
N ARG A 352 6.71 11.75 22.09
CA ARG A 352 7.73 10.72 22.14
C ARG A 352 9.02 11.10 21.40
N HIS A 353 8.91 11.75 20.23
CA HIS A 353 10.06 12.05 19.37
C HIS A 353 10.44 13.52 19.32
N GLY A 354 9.59 14.42 19.83
CA GLY A 354 9.88 15.86 19.88
C GLY A 354 9.94 16.56 18.52
N ILE A 355 9.52 15.88 17.43
CA ILE A 355 9.61 16.43 16.08
C ILE A 355 8.27 17.01 15.62
N PRO A 356 8.27 17.97 14.66
CA PRO A 356 7.09 18.55 14.07
C PRO A 356 6.19 17.51 13.36
N TYR A 357 4.89 17.73 13.48
CA TYR A 357 3.84 16.94 12.82
C TYR A 357 2.82 17.84 12.15
N MET A 358 2.42 17.51 10.93
CA MET A 358 1.34 18.17 10.22
C MET A 358 0.38 17.15 9.60
N ALA A 359 -0.94 17.32 9.84
CA ALA A 359 -1.98 16.63 9.09
C ALA A 359 -2.38 17.44 7.86
N VAL A 360 -2.47 16.76 6.73
CA VAL A 360 -2.88 17.33 5.44
C VAL A 360 -4.12 16.59 4.95
N GLU A 361 -5.27 17.26 4.92
CA GLU A 361 -6.47 16.72 4.29
C GLU A 361 -6.51 17.13 2.81
N THR A 362 -6.77 16.18 1.92
CA THR A 362 -6.79 16.38 0.46
C THR A 362 -7.68 15.35 -0.24
N ASP A 363 -7.85 15.49 -1.54
CA ASP A 363 -8.54 14.55 -2.43
C ASP A 363 -7.70 14.24 -3.69
N TYR A 364 -8.31 13.70 -4.73
CA TYR A 364 -7.60 13.39 -5.98
C TYR A 364 -7.59 14.54 -7.00
N SER A 365 -8.34 15.63 -6.74
CA SER A 365 -8.33 16.80 -7.60
C SER A 365 -7.04 17.62 -7.45
N SER A 366 -6.81 18.51 -8.38
CA SER A 366 -5.71 19.48 -8.30
C SER A 366 -6.14 20.84 -7.70
N ALA A 367 -7.39 20.99 -7.29
CA ALA A 367 -7.98 22.26 -6.87
C ALA A 367 -7.33 22.84 -5.60
N ASP A 368 -6.85 22.00 -4.70
CA ASP A 368 -6.23 22.37 -3.43
C ASP A 368 -4.70 22.56 -3.51
N LYS A 369 -4.08 22.33 -4.69
CA LYS A 369 -2.62 22.32 -4.86
C LYS A 369 -1.94 23.59 -4.34
N GLY A 370 -2.50 24.76 -4.59
CA GLY A 370 -1.94 26.04 -4.14
C GLY A 370 -1.96 26.20 -2.61
N GLN A 371 -3.06 25.81 -1.97
CA GLN A 371 -3.17 25.82 -0.51
C GLN A 371 -2.21 24.82 0.15
N LEU A 372 -2.11 23.63 -0.42
CA LEU A 372 -1.17 22.61 0.05
C LEU A 372 0.26 23.09 -0.06
N ALA A 373 0.66 23.68 -1.20
CA ALA A 373 2.00 24.21 -1.42
C ALA A 373 2.40 25.21 -0.34
N THR A 374 1.52 26.20 -0.04
CA THR A 374 1.79 27.22 1.00
C THR A 374 1.98 26.57 2.37
N ARG A 375 1.13 25.62 2.74
CA ARG A 375 1.21 24.95 4.06
C ARG A 375 2.45 24.06 4.19
N LEU A 376 2.79 23.33 3.12
CA LEU A 376 3.96 22.46 3.08
C LEU A 376 5.25 23.26 3.11
N ALA A 377 5.35 24.36 2.34
CA ALA A 377 6.48 25.27 2.38
C ALA A 377 6.73 25.80 3.81
N ALA A 378 5.68 26.33 4.45
CA ALA A 378 5.80 26.82 5.82
C ALA A 378 6.19 25.73 6.84
N PHE A 379 5.75 24.49 6.62
CA PHE A 379 6.15 23.37 7.47
C PHE A 379 7.64 23.04 7.30
N ILE A 380 8.13 23.01 6.06
CA ILE A 380 9.53 22.70 5.75
C ILE A 380 10.46 23.80 6.27
N GLU A 381 10.06 25.08 6.19
CA GLU A 381 10.82 26.21 6.72
C GLU A 381 10.99 26.17 8.27
N MET A 382 10.19 25.40 8.98
CA MET A 382 10.29 25.25 10.43
C MET A 382 11.24 24.10 10.85
N LEU A 383 11.71 23.27 9.92
CA LEU A 383 12.57 22.12 10.18
C LEU A 383 14.03 22.52 10.05
#